data_55c4b1f4737846e5c828fe2b39410c4d
#
_entry.id   55c4b1f4737846e5c828fe2b39410c4d
#
_cell.length_a   1.000
_cell.length_b   1.000
_cell.length_c   1.000
_cell.angle_alpha   90.00
_cell.angle_beta   90.00
_cell.angle_gamma   90.00
#
_symmetry.space_group_name_H-M   'P 1'
#
loop_
_entity.id
_entity.type
_entity.pdbx_description
1 polymer ?
#
loop_
_entity_poly.entity_id
_entity_poly.type
_entity_poly.pdbx_seq_one_letter_code
_entity_poly.pdbx_strand_id
1 'polypeptide(L)'
;SCGVHKMEVIPFENPGTHSLSEAYNIILEKATNDIVVLCHDDLYFEKKNWGNKVLKHFKRNPEYGILGVAGTKFFPKSARWWEITEEMLGIVNHQQDKKKWTNQYSESKGSKLDDTVIVDGLFIALDKTKIKHKFDESFDGFHFYDLGFSFKNFISGVKIGVFYDVRITHLSIGQTNDKWENNRLKFLSMYEDKLPILLPTKFNKKPIKKGEPLVTLAMPIYNYAKRLNPTLQSVYNQDYTNFEITLVNDGSDDQYCLMKLDSLEGQEGIRIIHKENTGVSDTRNVAVREGKGEYILPLDADDMIYPGYLKTGVNIIKKNPKISPVYCDTVHVGEMQGLEKRPEWSKERLLQGPFIVNSSMYSREAYNTIEGYNTEMKGWVDYDLWVQMMDAGFIGKRIPKGLFIYFHHESEGKGSVSTSARQNMGELHKTVLDRHNNRNKKNND
;
A
#
# COMPACT_ATOMS: atom_id res chain seq x y z
N SER A 1 22.38 -28.13 -1.67
CA SER A 1 23.38 -27.86 -0.62
C SER A 1 23.12 -26.48 -0.03
N CYS A 2 23.06 -26.39 1.31
CA CYS A 2 22.87 -25.10 2.01
C CYS A 2 24.10 -24.19 1.92
N GLY A 3 25.26 -24.72 1.56
CA GLY A 3 26.53 -24.01 1.41
C GLY A 3 27.29 -23.75 2.70
N VAL A 4 26.76 -24.12 3.86
CA VAL A 4 27.42 -23.94 5.16
C VAL A 4 28.37 -25.13 5.40
N HIS A 5 29.63 -24.81 5.80
CA HIS A 5 30.70 -25.86 5.93
C HIS A 5 30.48 -26.77 7.14
N LYS A 6 29.96 -26.23 8.25
CA LYS A 6 29.62 -27.00 9.46
C LYS A 6 28.14 -26.83 9.74
N MET A 7 27.30 -27.66 9.17
CA MET A 7 25.87 -27.71 9.38
C MET A 7 25.51 -28.91 10.20
N GLU A 8 24.80 -28.70 11.29
CA GLU A 8 24.12 -29.74 12.04
C GLU A 8 22.74 -29.95 11.45
N VAL A 9 22.32 -31.17 11.23
CA VAL A 9 20.95 -31.52 10.80
C VAL A 9 20.33 -32.38 11.88
N ILE A 10 19.20 -31.93 12.43
CA ILE A 10 18.48 -32.64 13.49
C ILE A 10 17.10 -33.02 12.92
N PRO A 11 16.99 -34.20 12.28
CA PRO A 11 15.69 -34.69 11.86
C PRO A 11 14.86 -35.07 13.09
N PHE A 12 13.57 -34.69 13.06
CA PHE A 12 12.65 -35.04 14.10
C PHE A 12 11.45 -35.79 13.51
N GLU A 13 11.43 -37.08 13.69
CA GLU A 13 10.30 -37.92 13.30
C GLU A 13 9.19 -37.76 14.33
N ASN A 14 8.04 -37.21 13.90
CA ASN A 14 6.88 -37.01 14.74
C ASN A 14 5.70 -37.87 14.23
N PRO A 15 5.47 -39.04 14.79
CA PRO A 15 4.34 -39.90 14.42
C PRO A 15 2.99 -39.37 14.95
N GLY A 16 2.90 -38.08 15.28
CA GLY A 16 1.70 -37.45 15.85
C GLY A 16 1.66 -37.44 17.38
N THR A 17 2.79 -37.71 18.05
CA THR A 17 2.91 -37.76 19.52
C THR A 17 3.21 -36.39 20.14
N HIS A 18 3.68 -35.44 19.35
CA HIS A 18 4.03 -34.08 19.79
C HIS A 18 3.34 -33.03 18.91
N SER A 19 2.97 -31.90 19.49
CA SER A 19 2.66 -30.69 18.75
C SER A 19 3.92 -30.13 18.08
N LEU A 20 3.78 -29.24 17.09
CA LEU A 20 4.96 -28.57 16.51
C LEU A 20 5.67 -27.68 17.52
N SER A 21 4.97 -27.09 18.48
CA SER A 21 5.57 -26.33 19.57
C SER A 21 6.52 -27.19 20.41
N GLU A 22 6.09 -28.38 20.83
CA GLU A 22 6.91 -29.33 21.59
C GLU A 22 8.09 -29.82 20.75
N ALA A 23 7.84 -30.24 19.50
CA ALA A 23 8.86 -30.72 18.59
C ALA A 23 9.98 -29.68 18.37
N TYR A 24 9.60 -28.42 18.12
CA TYR A 24 10.58 -27.36 17.90
C TYR A 24 11.33 -26.99 19.18
N ASN A 25 10.70 -27.03 20.36
CA ASN A 25 11.41 -26.84 21.61
C ASN A 25 12.46 -27.94 21.85
N ILE A 26 12.14 -29.21 21.59
CA ILE A 26 13.08 -30.33 21.67
C ILE A 26 14.26 -30.14 20.70
N ILE A 27 13.98 -29.69 19.45
CA ILE A 27 15.03 -29.40 18.46
C ILE A 27 15.93 -28.27 18.95
N LEU A 28 15.36 -27.18 19.48
CA LEU A 28 16.12 -26.04 20.00
C LEU A 28 17.03 -26.41 21.17
N GLU A 29 16.62 -27.34 22.01
CA GLU A 29 17.44 -27.85 23.14
C GLU A 29 18.60 -28.74 22.62
N LYS A 30 18.37 -29.53 21.60
CA LYS A 30 19.39 -30.40 20.98
C LYS A 30 20.38 -29.63 20.13
N ALA A 31 19.97 -28.51 19.51
CA ALA A 31 20.81 -27.74 18.59
C ALA A 31 22.01 -27.13 19.32
N THR A 32 23.22 -27.40 18.83
CA THR A 32 24.47 -26.90 19.43
C THR A 32 24.88 -25.52 18.91
N ASN A 33 24.36 -25.10 17.75
CA ASN A 33 24.66 -23.81 17.14
C ASN A 33 23.71 -22.71 17.61
N ASP A 34 24.17 -21.45 17.62
CA ASP A 34 23.34 -20.27 17.97
C ASP A 34 22.31 -19.97 16.90
N ILE A 35 22.67 -20.08 15.62
CA ILE A 35 21.74 -19.88 14.51
C ILE A 35 21.09 -21.21 14.15
N VAL A 36 19.77 -21.26 14.30
CA VAL A 36 18.95 -22.44 14.01
C VAL A 36 17.94 -22.10 12.93
N VAL A 37 17.74 -23.03 12.01
CA VAL A 37 16.67 -22.95 11.00
C VAL A 37 15.68 -24.08 11.28
N LEU A 38 14.43 -23.70 11.56
CA LEU A 38 13.30 -24.61 11.68
C LEU A 38 12.52 -24.53 10.37
N CYS A 39 12.24 -25.65 9.76
CA CYS A 39 11.48 -25.69 8.51
C CYS A 39 10.67 -26.98 8.40
N HIS A 40 9.60 -26.93 7.60
CA HIS A 40 8.81 -28.10 7.27
C HIS A 40 9.61 -29.08 6.39
N ASP A 41 9.26 -30.33 6.39
CA ASP A 41 9.88 -31.38 5.59
C ASP A 41 9.42 -31.37 4.12
N ASP A 42 8.35 -30.69 3.81
CA ASP A 42 7.78 -30.52 2.48
C ASP A 42 8.25 -29.23 1.75
N LEU A 43 9.44 -28.73 2.12
CA LEU A 43 10.07 -27.58 1.47
C LEU A 43 11.14 -27.98 0.46
N TYR A 44 11.12 -27.33 -0.68
CA TYR A 44 12.19 -27.39 -1.66
C TYR A 44 12.94 -26.07 -1.77
N PHE A 45 14.26 -26.08 -1.53
CA PHE A 45 15.13 -24.92 -1.69
C PHE A 45 15.57 -24.78 -3.15
N GLU A 46 15.11 -23.73 -3.83
CA GLU A 46 15.36 -23.53 -5.27
C GLU A 46 16.82 -23.17 -5.60
N LYS A 47 17.52 -22.56 -4.68
CA LYS A 47 18.90 -22.10 -4.88
C LYS A 47 19.86 -22.72 -3.88
N LYS A 48 21.05 -23.10 -4.37
CA LYS A 48 22.17 -23.49 -3.51
C LYS A 48 22.61 -22.31 -2.63
N ASN A 49 23.37 -22.59 -1.58
CA ASN A 49 23.95 -21.61 -0.65
C ASN A 49 22.92 -20.78 0.15
N TRP A 50 21.70 -21.27 0.31
CA TRP A 50 20.67 -20.59 1.10
C TRP A 50 21.06 -20.38 2.57
N GLY A 51 21.74 -21.35 3.20
CA GLY A 51 22.19 -21.25 4.58
C GLY A 51 23.24 -20.15 4.78
N ASN A 52 24.19 -20.00 3.84
CA ASN A 52 25.15 -18.89 3.87
C ASN A 52 24.45 -17.52 3.76
N LYS A 53 23.32 -17.44 3.06
CA LYS A 53 22.54 -16.20 3.01
C LYS A 53 21.89 -15.90 4.36
N VAL A 54 21.31 -16.89 5.02
CA VAL A 54 20.76 -16.75 6.37
C VAL A 54 21.82 -16.25 7.33
N LEU A 55 23.01 -16.90 7.39
CA LEU A 55 24.11 -16.45 8.23
C LEU A 55 24.58 -15.04 7.91
N LYS A 56 24.60 -14.67 6.62
CA LYS A 56 24.97 -13.33 6.17
C LYS A 56 23.96 -12.27 6.64
N HIS A 57 22.66 -12.59 6.65
CA HIS A 57 21.63 -11.69 7.17
C HIS A 57 21.82 -11.43 8.66
N PHE A 58 21.97 -12.45 9.49
CA PHE A 58 22.23 -12.26 10.92
C PHE A 58 23.54 -11.51 11.19
N LYS A 59 24.60 -11.81 10.42
CA LYS A 59 25.89 -11.09 10.56
C LYS A 59 25.80 -9.62 10.20
N ARG A 60 25.03 -9.24 9.17
CA ARG A 60 24.89 -7.86 8.69
C ARG A 60 23.90 -7.04 9.50
N ASN A 61 22.93 -7.70 10.08
CA ASN A 61 21.83 -7.11 10.82
C ASN A 61 21.73 -7.79 12.19
N PRO A 62 22.72 -7.57 13.06
CA PRO A 62 22.83 -8.28 14.33
C PRO A 62 21.72 -7.95 15.32
N GLU A 63 20.87 -6.98 15.04
CA GLU A 63 19.73 -6.61 15.85
C GLU A 63 18.51 -7.57 15.70
N TYR A 64 18.46 -8.37 14.63
CA TYR A 64 17.37 -9.33 14.45
C TYR A 64 17.59 -10.62 15.25
N GLY A 65 16.51 -11.10 15.87
CA GLY A 65 16.49 -12.39 16.55
C GLY A 65 15.77 -13.49 15.77
N ILE A 66 14.83 -13.12 14.90
CA ILE A 66 14.02 -14.06 14.11
C ILE A 66 13.91 -13.53 12.67
N LEU A 67 14.10 -14.43 11.70
CA LEU A 67 13.96 -14.13 10.27
C LEU A 67 13.09 -15.19 9.60
N GLY A 68 12.22 -14.78 8.69
CA GLY A 68 11.36 -15.65 7.89
C GLY A 68 11.38 -15.32 6.40
N VAL A 69 10.66 -16.09 5.61
CA VAL A 69 10.46 -15.86 4.16
C VAL A 69 9.09 -15.27 3.84
N ALA A 70 8.17 -15.29 4.81
CA ALA A 70 6.86 -14.67 4.74
C ALA A 70 6.45 -14.13 6.12
N GLY A 71 5.65 -13.08 6.15
CA GLY A 71 5.15 -12.43 7.35
C GLY A 71 4.27 -11.24 7.03
N THR A 72 3.98 -10.39 8.01
CA THR A 72 3.14 -9.19 7.81
C THR A 72 3.58 -8.02 8.68
N LYS A 73 3.41 -6.81 8.16
CA LYS A 73 3.53 -5.56 8.94
C LYS A 73 2.28 -5.24 9.74
N PHE A 74 1.13 -5.76 9.33
CA PHE A 74 -0.15 -5.58 10.01
C PHE A 74 -0.66 -6.88 10.57
N PHE A 75 -0.82 -6.95 11.90
CA PHE A 75 -1.40 -8.09 12.56
C PHE A 75 -2.76 -7.69 13.17
N PRO A 76 -3.88 -8.11 12.55
CA PRO A 76 -5.23 -7.63 12.87
C PRO A 76 -5.78 -8.22 14.16
N LYS A 77 -6.88 -7.63 14.66
CA LYS A 77 -7.65 -8.18 15.79
C LYS A 77 -8.19 -9.59 15.54
N SER A 78 -8.42 -9.96 14.30
CA SER A 78 -8.86 -11.31 13.92
C SER A 78 -7.78 -12.37 14.09
N ALA A 79 -6.50 -11.99 14.26
CA ALA A 79 -5.32 -12.82 14.19
C ALA A 79 -5.16 -13.61 12.86
N ARG A 80 -5.79 -13.13 11.79
CA ARG A 80 -5.63 -13.64 10.42
C ARG A 80 -4.64 -12.74 9.69
N TRP A 81 -3.36 -13.04 9.79
CA TRP A 81 -2.27 -12.18 9.31
C TRP A 81 -2.29 -11.88 7.79
N TRP A 82 -3.08 -12.62 7.02
CA TRP A 82 -3.31 -12.43 5.58
C TRP A 82 -4.52 -11.56 5.23
N GLU A 83 -5.18 -10.95 6.22
CA GLU A 83 -6.42 -10.16 6.02
C GLU A 83 -6.18 -8.87 5.21
N ILE A 84 -4.99 -8.26 5.36
CA ILE A 84 -4.55 -7.12 4.56
C ILE A 84 -3.34 -7.54 3.72
N THR A 85 -3.59 -7.96 2.50
CA THR A 85 -2.58 -8.50 1.61
C THR A 85 -1.47 -7.50 1.26
N GLU A 86 -1.78 -6.21 1.25
CA GLU A 86 -0.84 -5.12 0.98
C GLU A 86 0.21 -4.91 2.08
N GLU A 87 -0.04 -5.43 3.28
CA GLU A 87 0.92 -5.40 4.38
C GLU A 87 1.68 -6.74 4.53
N MET A 88 1.34 -7.75 3.73
CA MET A 88 2.07 -9.01 3.72
C MET A 88 3.46 -8.85 3.08
N LEU A 89 4.40 -9.59 3.58
CA LEU A 89 5.80 -9.60 3.16
C LEU A 89 6.23 -10.98 2.71
N GLY A 90 7.11 -11.02 1.73
CA GLY A 90 7.77 -12.26 1.32
C GLY A 90 7.39 -12.75 -0.07
N ILE A 91 8.02 -13.86 -0.45
CA ILE A 91 7.76 -14.55 -1.73
C ILE A 91 7.87 -16.05 -1.47
N VAL A 92 6.77 -16.74 -1.68
CA VAL A 92 6.69 -18.21 -1.51
C VAL A 92 6.16 -18.83 -2.80
N ASN A 93 6.90 -19.80 -3.34
CA ASN A 93 6.40 -20.62 -4.42
C ASN A 93 5.67 -21.83 -3.84
N HIS A 94 4.60 -22.23 -4.49
CA HIS A 94 3.81 -23.40 -4.12
C HIS A 94 3.74 -24.38 -5.28
N GLN A 95 3.66 -25.65 -4.94
CA GLN A 95 3.41 -26.71 -5.89
C GLN A 95 2.46 -27.73 -5.27
N GLN A 96 1.35 -27.95 -5.95
CA GLN A 96 0.42 -29.02 -5.62
C GLN A 96 0.14 -29.82 -6.91
N ASP A 97 0.47 -31.08 -6.91
CA ASP A 97 0.43 -31.94 -8.09
C ASP A 97 1.24 -31.34 -9.27
N LYS A 98 0.54 -31.03 -10.37
CA LYS A 98 1.13 -30.38 -11.57
C LYS A 98 1.00 -28.87 -11.57
N LYS A 99 0.25 -28.28 -10.63
CA LYS A 99 0.02 -26.84 -10.57
C LYS A 99 1.12 -26.16 -9.73
N LYS A 100 1.73 -25.14 -10.32
CA LYS A 100 2.72 -24.27 -9.64
C LYS A 100 2.24 -22.83 -9.67
N TRP A 101 2.42 -22.11 -8.57
CA TRP A 101 2.14 -20.67 -8.50
C TRP A 101 3.06 -20.00 -7.50
N THR A 102 3.14 -18.69 -7.57
CA THR A 102 3.95 -17.87 -6.66
C THR A 102 3.05 -16.89 -5.95
N ASN A 103 3.11 -16.88 -4.63
CA ASN A 103 2.56 -15.80 -3.81
C ASN A 103 3.68 -14.78 -3.59
N GLN A 104 3.60 -13.67 -4.30
CA GLN A 104 4.50 -12.53 -4.13
C GLN A 104 3.73 -11.41 -3.43
N TYR A 105 3.93 -11.28 -2.14
CA TYR A 105 3.22 -10.31 -1.29
C TYR A 105 3.84 -8.91 -1.34
N SER A 106 5.13 -8.82 -1.63
CA SER A 106 5.84 -7.55 -1.72
C SER A 106 6.96 -7.61 -2.77
N GLU A 107 7.34 -6.43 -3.30
CA GLU A 107 8.49 -6.34 -4.20
C GLU A 107 9.79 -6.61 -3.46
N SER A 108 10.54 -7.60 -3.91
CA SER A 108 11.88 -7.87 -3.39
C SER A 108 12.92 -6.96 -4.05
N LYS A 109 13.61 -6.15 -3.27
CA LYS A 109 14.78 -5.39 -3.74
C LYS A 109 16.07 -6.02 -3.19
N GLY A 110 16.52 -7.12 -3.79
CA GLY A 110 17.81 -7.75 -3.47
C GLY A 110 17.88 -8.39 -2.09
N SER A 111 18.97 -8.14 -1.35
CA SER A 111 19.23 -8.68 0.00
C SER A 111 18.65 -7.80 1.12
N LYS A 112 17.55 -7.10 0.86
CA LYS A 112 16.87 -6.28 1.84
C LYS A 112 16.15 -7.14 2.86
N LEU A 113 16.13 -6.67 4.12
CA LEU A 113 15.22 -7.14 5.17
C LEU A 113 14.10 -6.12 5.33
N ASP A 114 12.88 -6.60 5.52
CA ASP A 114 11.77 -5.78 5.99
C ASP A 114 11.34 -6.23 7.38
N ASP A 115 11.11 -5.26 8.28
CA ASP A 115 10.58 -5.51 9.61
C ASP A 115 9.18 -6.13 9.51
N THR A 116 8.89 -7.10 10.37
CA THR A 116 7.61 -7.79 10.43
C THR A 116 7.17 -8.02 11.87
N VAL A 117 5.86 -8.15 12.09
CA VAL A 117 5.30 -8.48 13.41
C VAL A 117 5.39 -9.97 13.70
N ILE A 118 5.16 -10.79 12.68
CA ILE A 118 5.21 -12.26 12.75
C ILE A 118 5.86 -12.84 11.50
N VAL A 119 6.30 -14.07 11.59
CA VAL A 119 6.71 -14.88 10.45
C VAL A 119 5.88 -16.15 10.34
N ASP A 120 5.67 -16.60 9.10
CA ASP A 120 5.01 -17.87 8.79
C ASP A 120 5.92 -19.05 9.15
N GLY A 121 5.35 -20.08 9.70
CA GLY A 121 6.04 -21.23 10.26
C GLY A 121 6.75 -22.15 9.28
N LEU A 122 6.45 -22.02 8.00
CA LEU A 122 7.07 -22.86 6.98
C LEU A 122 8.60 -22.77 6.97
N PHE A 123 9.16 -21.62 7.35
CA PHE A 123 10.60 -21.39 7.49
C PHE A 123 10.89 -20.31 8.53
N ILE A 124 11.49 -20.69 9.65
CA ILE A 124 11.89 -19.79 10.73
C ILE A 124 13.40 -19.95 10.96
N ALA A 125 14.17 -18.91 10.67
CA ALA A 125 15.56 -18.82 11.09
C ALA A 125 15.65 -17.95 12.37
N LEU A 126 16.35 -18.41 13.38
CA LEU A 126 16.46 -17.70 14.65
C LEU A 126 17.87 -17.72 15.22
N ASP A 127 18.19 -16.70 16.01
CA ASP A 127 19.37 -16.61 16.86
C ASP A 127 18.95 -16.95 18.29
N LYS A 128 19.37 -18.15 18.78
CA LYS A 128 19.00 -18.63 20.12
C LYS A 128 19.44 -17.67 21.24
N THR A 129 20.45 -16.88 21.00
CA THR A 129 20.97 -15.93 22.02
C THR A 129 20.10 -14.69 22.16
N LYS A 130 19.16 -14.45 21.22
CA LYS A 130 18.32 -13.24 21.17
C LYS A 130 16.85 -13.51 21.41
N ILE A 131 16.37 -14.73 21.16
CA ILE A 131 14.98 -15.07 21.49
C ILE A 131 14.77 -15.00 23.00
N LYS A 132 13.62 -14.50 23.43
CA LYS A 132 13.24 -14.36 24.83
C LYS A 132 12.27 -15.43 25.30
N HIS A 133 11.57 -16.07 24.38
CA HIS A 133 10.58 -17.09 24.64
C HIS A 133 10.75 -18.27 23.70
N LYS A 134 10.52 -19.47 24.24
CA LYS A 134 10.36 -20.70 23.48
C LYS A 134 8.96 -20.77 22.83
N PHE A 135 8.74 -21.79 22.02
CA PHE A 135 7.40 -22.09 21.49
C PHE A 135 6.44 -22.40 22.62
N ASP A 136 5.22 -21.90 22.51
CA ASP A 136 4.19 -22.12 23.53
C ASP A 136 3.50 -23.47 23.27
N GLU A 137 3.78 -24.45 24.13
CA GLU A 137 3.28 -25.82 23.99
C GLU A 137 1.78 -25.97 24.24
N SER A 138 1.13 -24.87 24.65
CA SER A 138 -0.32 -24.87 24.78
C SER A 138 -1.04 -24.82 23.42
N PHE A 139 -0.35 -24.46 22.32
CA PHE A 139 -0.88 -24.58 20.96
C PHE A 139 -0.76 -26.02 20.47
N ASP A 140 -1.90 -26.66 20.25
CA ASP A 140 -1.98 -28.05 19.84
C ASP A 140 -1.84 -28.24 18.32
N GLY A 141 -1.18 -29.33 17.93
CA GLY A 141 -1.04 -29.74 16.54
C GLY A 141 -0.08 -28.86 15.73
N PHE A 142 -0.57 -28.36 14.58
CA PHE A 142 0.25 -27.72 13.55
C PHE A 142 -0.14 -26.23 13.30
N HIS A 143 -0.88 -25.62 14.20
CA HIS A 143 -1.43 -24.27 13.99
C HIS A 143 -1.06 -23.33 15.13
N PHE A 144 -0.78 -22.05 14.78
CA PHE A 144 -0.45 -20.98 15.73
C PHE A 144 0.84 -21.14 16.54
N TYR A 145 1.59 -22.24 16.36
CA TYR A 145 2.91 -22.39 16.99
C TYR A 145 3.87 -21.28 16.56
N ASP A 146 3.84 -20.93 15.27
CA ASP A 146 4.64 -19.91 14.60
C ASP A 146 4.20 -18.49 14.97
N LEU A 147 2.89 -18.22 14.88
CA LEU A 147 2.32 -16.94 15.24
C LEU A 147 2.50 -16.66 16.74
N GLY A 148 2.22 -17.67 17.60
CA GLY A 148 2.41 -17.56 19.04
C GLY A 148 3.87 -17.29 19.41
N PHE A 149 4.81 -18.04 18.80
CA PHE A 149 6.23 -17.86 19.03
C PHE A 149 6.75 -16.50 18.56
N SER A 150 6.50 -16.16 17.29
CA SER A 150 7.00 -14.91 16.74
C SER A 150 6.37 -13.71 17.40
N PHE A 151 5.06 -13.69 17.62
CA PHE A 151 4.36 -12.58 18.26
C PHE A 151 4.79 -12.36 19.72
N LYS A 152 4.92 -13.41 20.52
CA LYS A 152 5.38 -13.33 21.92
C LYS A 152 6.80 -12.75 22.01
N ASN A 153 7.68 -13.16 21.11
CA ASN A 153 9.03 -12.60 21.01
C ASN A 153 9.01 -11.13 20.54
N PHE A 154 8.17 -10.80 19.56
CA PHE A 154 8.00 -9.44 19.04
C PHE A 154 7.56 -8.46 20.15
N ILE A 155 6.48 -8.75 20.86
CA ILE A 155 5.99 -7.87 21.96
C ILE A 155 6.97 -7.79 23.14
N SER A 156 7.90 -8.73 23.24
CA SER A 156 9.00 -8.71 24.20
C SER A 156 10.24 -7.96 23.69
N GLY A 157 10.17 -7.34 22.52
CA GLY A 157 11.22 -6.48 21.94
C GLY A 157 12.28 -7.25 21.13
N VAL A 158 12.01 -8.48 20.72
CA VAL A 158 12.85 -9.18 19.71
C VAL A 158 12.52 -8.64 18.34
N LYS A 159 13.53 -8.16 17.61
CA LYS A 159 13.35 -7.70 16.23
C LYS A 159 13.18 -8.88 15.28
N ILE A 160 12.13 -8.82 14.46
CA ILE A 160 11.74 -9.87 13.51
C ILE A 160 11.75 -9.32 12.09
N GLY A 161 12.20 -10.11 11.12
CA GLY A 161 12.28 -9.66 9.73
C GLY A 161 11.96 -10.73 8.71
N VAL A 162 11.63 -10.27 7.49
CA VAL A 162 11.46 -11.11 6.29
C VAL A 162 12.56 -10.80 5.29
N PHE A 163 13.20 -11.84 4.75
CA PHE A 163 14.20 -11.72 3.68
C PHE A 163 13.70 -12.34 2.37
N TYR A 164 14.25 -11.90 1.24
CA TYR A 164 13.71 -12.22 -0.09
C TYR A 164 14.65 -13.05 -0.98
N ASP A 165 15.87 -13.26 -0.56
CA ASP A 165 16.91 -13.91 -1.38
C ASP A 165 17.07 -15.41 -1.11
N VAL A 166 16.36 -15.97 -0.11
CA VAL A 166 16.13 -17.40 0.07
C VAL A 166 14.79 -17.75 -0.56
N ARG A 167 14.82 -18.52 -1.63
CA ARG A 167 13.64 -18.96 -2.37
C ARG A 167 13.31 -20.38 -2.03
N ILE A 168 12.07 -20.62 -1.69
CA ILE A 168 11.54 -21.94 -1.35
C ILE A 168 10.28 -22.24 -2.15
N THR A 169 10.04 -23.51 -2.39
CA THR A 169 8.76 -24.04 -2.89
C THR A 169 8.15 -24.90 -1.79
N HIS A 170 6.93 -24.58 -1.38
CA HIS A 170 6.14 -25.32 -0.42
C HIS A 170 5.22 -26.29 -1.18
N LEU A 171 5.26 -27.55 -0.79
CA LEU A 171 4.55 -28.63 -1.50
C LEU A 171 3.13 -28.89 -0.98
N SER A 172 2.74 -28.24 0.10
CA SER A 172 1.39 -28.31 0.64
C SER A 172 0.73 -26.92 0.71
N ILE A 173 -0.57 -26.91 1.03
CA ILE A 173 -1.34 -25.70 1.28
C ILE A 173 -1.89 -25.80 2.70
N GLY A 174 -1.66 -24.75 3.49
CA GLY A 174 -2.26 -24.62 4.82
C GLY A 174 -3.80 -24.65 4.74
N GLN A 175 -4.42 -25.33 5.69
CA GLN A 175 -5.88 -25.42 5.80
C GLN A 175 -6.33 -24.78 7.10
N THR A 176 -7.39 -23.97 7.03
CA THR A 176 -8.13 -23.49 8.19
C THR A 176 -9.22 -24.51 8.55
N ASN A 177 -9.06 -25.19 9.66
CA ASN A 177 -10.01 -26.19 10.17
C ASN A 177 -10.38 -25.85 11.63
N ASP A 178 -11.18 -26.69 12.28
CA ASP A 178 -11.62 -26.46 13.68
C ASP A 178 -10.45 -26.36 14.65
N LYS A 179 -9.36 -27.11 14.44
CA LYS A 179 -8.15 -27.01 15.27
C LYS A 179 -7.46 -25.66 15.08
N TRP A 180 -7.43 -25.16 13.84
CA TRP A 180 -6.90 -23.84 13.54
C TRP A 180 -7.73 -22.77 14.25
N GLU A 181 -9.06 -22.84 14.19
CA GLU A 181 -9.95 -21.86 14.83
C GLU A 181 -9.83 -21.92 16.36
N ASN A 182 -9.72 -23.10 16.96
CA ASN A 182 -9.53 -23.25 18.41
C ASN A 182 -8.20 -22.61 18.87
N ASN A 183 -7.12 -22.82 18.13
CA ASN A 183 -5.84 -22.18 18.43
C ASN A 183 -5.88 -20.67 18.20
N ARG A 184 -6.63 -20.20 17.20
CA ARG A 184 -6.87 -18.77 16.99
C ARG A 184 -7.58 -18.12 18.19
N LEU A 185 -8.66 -18.73 18.66
CA LEU A 185 -9.39 -18.24 19.84
C LEU A 185 -8.51 -18.27 21.10
N LYS A 186 -7.70 -19.32 21.26
CA LYS A 186 -6.70 -19.39 22.34
C LYS A 186 -5.68 -18.26 22.23
N PHE A 187 -5.12 -18.02 21.03
CA PHE A 187 -4.20 -16.91 20.79
C PHE A 187 -4.85 -15.56 21.15
N LEU A 188 -6.10 -15.33 20.74
CA LEU A 188 -6.82 -14.11 21.07
C LEU A 188 -7.03 -13.96 22.57
N SER A 189 -7.38 -15.04 23.29
CA SER A 189 -7.52 -14.97 24.76
C SER A 189 -6.24 -14.55 25.49
N MET A 190 -5.06 -14.78 24.86
CA MET A 190 -3.76 -14.40 25.43
C MET A 190 -3.31 -12.99 25.03
N TYR A 191 -3.71 -12.51 23.86
CA TYR A 191 -3.07 -11.34 23.21
C TYR A 191 -4.05 -10.32 22.59
N GLU A 192 -5.36 -10.46 22.80
CA GLU A 192 -6.37 -9.56 22.22
C GLU A 192 -6.11 -8.08 22.57
N ASP A 193 -5.66 -7.82 23.80
CA ASP A 193 -5.33 -6.50 24.32
C ASP A 193 -4.09 -5.86 23.62
N LYS A 194 -3.29 -6.65 22.93
CA LYS A 194 -2.11 -6.21 22.17
C LYS A 194 -2.39 -6.03 20.69
N LEU A 195 -3.58 -6.39 20.22
CA LEU A 195 -3.96 -6.30 18.82
C LEU A 195 -4.93 -5.13 18.56
N PRO A 196 -4.95 -4.56 17.39
CA PRO A 196 -4.07 -4.81 16.25
C PRO A 196 -2.71 -4.12 16.37
N ILE A 197 -1.72 -4.58 15.59
CA ILE A 197 -0.41 -3.94 15.46
C ILE A 197 -0.13 -3.63 13.99
N LEU A 198 0.35 -2.42 13.71
CA LEU A 198 0.85 -2.00 12.40
C LEU A 198 2.26 -1.43 12.55
N LEU A 199 3.22 -1.99 11.82
CA LEU A 199 4.55 -1.41 11.70
C LEU A 199 4.56 -0.25 10.69
N PRO A 200 5.17 0.89 11.03
CA PRO A 200 5.21 2.04 10.13
C PRO A 200 6.01 1.76 8.86
N THR A 201 5.55 2.29 7.74
CA THR A 201 6.31 2.35 6.49
C THR A 201 7.00 3.70 6.40
N LYS A 202 8.32 3.72 6.20
CA LYS A 202 9.09 4.95 6.02
C LYS A 202 9.28 5.25 4.54
N PHE A 203 8.99 6.48 4.16
CA PHE A 203 9.25 7.02 2.84
C PHE A 203 10.42 7.99 2.89
N ASN A 204 11.38 7.84 1.99
CA ASN A 204 12.56 8.70 1.94
C ASN A 204 12.37 9.80 0.89
N LYS A 205 12.15 11.03 1.33
CA LYS A 205 12.08 12.19 0.46
C LYS A 205 13.46 12.56 -0.04
N LYS A 206 13.59 12.76 -1.35
CA LYS A 206 14.84 13.23 -1.94
C LYS A 206 15.08 14.70 -1.60
N PRO A 207 16.33 15.17 -1.49
CA PRO A 207 16.65 16.57 -1.26
C PRO A 207 16.00 17.47 -2.32
N ILE A 208 15.42 18.60 -1.87
CA ILE A 208 14.75 19.57 -2.74
C ILE A 208 15.76 20.23 -3.67
N LYS A 209 15.48 20.22 -4.97
CA LYS A 209 16.29 20.92 -5.97
C LYS A 209 15.95 22.41 -5.97
N LYS A 210 17.00 23.24 -5.96
CA LYS A 210 16.84 24.70 -5.98
C LYS A 210 16.03 25.18 -7.20
N GLY A 211 15.06 26.04 -6.97
CA GLY A 211 14.26 26.66 -8.03
C GLY A 211 13.10 25.82 -8.54
N GLU A 212 12.81 24.65 -7.94
CA GLU A 212 11.58 23.93 -8.20
C GLU A 212 10.42 24.56 -7.40
N PRO A 213 9.32 25.03 -8.04
CA PRO A 213 8.11 25.44 -7.34
C PRO A 213 7.50 24.31 -6.53
N LEU A 214 6.81 24.62 -5.43
CA LEU A 214 6.15 23.60 -4.60
C LEU A 214 4.92 23.04 -5.31
N VAL A 215 4.78 21.71 -5.30
CA VAL A 215 3.57 21.00 -5.77
C VAL A 215 2.84 20.39 -4.57
N THR A 216 1.55 20.69 -4.42
CA THR A 216 0.67 20.02 -3.46
C THR A 216 0.01 18.81 -4.12
N LEU A 217 0.22 17.63 -3.53
CA LEU A 217 -0.58 16.43 -3.80
C LEU A 217 -1.81 16.52 -2.89
N ALA A 218 -2.98 16.83 -3.44
CA ALA A 218 -4.24 16.92 -2.70
C ALA A 218 -4.89 15.54 -2.64
N MET A 219 -4.83 14.88 -1.48
CA MET A 219 -5.17 13.47 -1.34
C MET A 219 -6.33 13.28 -0.34
N PRO A 220 -7.55 12.99 -0.80
CA PRO A 220 -8.66 12.61 0.06
C PRO A 220 -8.54 11.14 0.46
N ILE A 221 -8.98 10.80 1.67
CA ILE A 221 -9.10 9.41 2.12
C ILE A 221 -10.35 9.24 3.00
N TYR A 222 -11.07 8.12 2.79
CA TYR A 222 -12.19 7.68 3.62
C TYR A 222 -12.28 6.16 3.64
N ASN A 223 -12.06 5.55 4.80
CA ASN A 223 -12.18 4.11 5.05
C ASN A 223 -11.44 3.18 4.06
N TYR A 224 -10.46 3.70 3.31
CA TYR A 224 -9.73 2.93 2.33
C TYR A 224 -8.25 3.29 2.26
N ALA A 225 -7.43 2.62 3.09
CA ALA A 225 -5.98 2.84 3.14
C ALA A 225 -5.15 1.66 2.60
N LYS A 226 -5.78 0.59 2.13
CA LYS A 226 -5.07 -0.62 1.65
C LYS A 226 -4.01 -0.30 0.60
N ARG A 227 -4.29 0.61 -0.32
CA ARG A 227 -3.35 1.00 -1.39
C ARG A 227 -2.54 2.27 -1.12
N LEU A 228 -2.70 2.88 0.05
CA LEU A 228 -2.02 4.14 0.36
C LEU A 228 -0.48 4.03 0.29
N ASN A 229 0.12 2.90 0.68
CA ASN A 229 1.57 2.69 0.56
C ASN A 229 2.08 2.73 -0.90
N PRO A 230 1.52 1.96 -1.86
CA PRO A 230 1.89 2.08 -3.27
C PRO A 230 1.68 3.49 -3.83
N THR A 231 0.59 4.15 -3.47
CA THR A 231 0.29 5.53 -3.89
C THR A 231 1.39 6.49 -3.41
N LEU A 232 1.68 6.51 -2.10
CA LEU A 232 2.74 7.33 -1.53
C LEU A 232 4.11 6.99 -2.13
N GLN A 233 4.43 5.70 -2.28
CA GLN A 233 5.70 5.29 -2.90
C GLN A 233 5.84 5.83 -4.32
N SER A 234 4.75 5.90 -5.10
CA SER A 234 4.74 6.46 -6.45
C SER A 234 5.08 7.95 -6.46
N VAL A 235 4.64 8.69 -5.43
CA VAL A 235 4.96 10.11 -5.22
C VAL A 235 6.43 10.29 -4.81
N TYR A 236 6.91 9.54 -3.82
CA TYR A 236 8.31 9.62 -3.38
C TYR A 236 9.32 9.15 -4.44
N ASN A 237 8.89 8.36 -5.41
CA ASN A 237 9.70 7.91 -6.55
C ASN A 237 9.81 8.95 -7.67
N GLN A 238 9.06 10.07 -7.61
CA GLN A 238 9.13 11.10 -8.63
C GLN A 238 10.57 11.67 -8.79
N ASP A 239 10.86 12.12 -9.98
CA ASP A 239 12.10 12.86 -10.32
C ASP A 239 12.01 14.36 -9.98
N TYR A 240 10.84 14.83 -9.54
CA TYR A 240 10.54 16.14 -8.98
C TYR A 240 10.55 16.06 -7.45
N THR A 241 11.26 16.95 -6.78
CA THR A 241 11.58 16.78 -5.35
C THR A 241 10.88 17.76 -4.42
N ASN A 242 10.42 18.91 -4.96
CA ASN A 242 9.72 19.92 -4.16
C ASN A 242 8.21 19.70 -4.18
N PHE A 243 7.75 18.76 -3.37
CA PHE A 243 6.34 18.47 -3.19
C PHE A 243 5.96 18.35 -1.71
N GLU A 244 4.69 18.52 -1.44
CA GLU A 244 4.03 18.17 -0.19
C GLU A 244 2.79 17.33 -0.48
N ILE A 245 2.37 16.52 0.47
CA ILE A 245 1.13 15.73 0.42
C ILE A 245 0.21 16.25 1.51
N THR A 246 -0.92 16.79 1.13
CA THR A 246 -2.00 17.15 2.05
C THR A 246 -3.02 16.02 2.02
N LEU A 247 -2.90 15.11 2.98
CA LEU A 247 -3.75 13.93 3.14
C LEU A 247 -4.90 14.27 4.08
N VAL A 248 -6.12 14.31 3.57
CA VAL A 248 -7.30 14.72 4.33
C VAL A 248 -8.20 13.52 4.58
N ASN A 249 -8.33 13.16 5.86
CA ASN A 249 -9.23 12.10 6.33
C ASN A 249 -10.64 12.65 6.51
N ASP A 250 -11.56 12.14 5.69
CA ASP A 250 -12.98 12.53 5.66
C ASP A 250 -13.82 11.73 6.68
N GLY A 251 -13.38 11.70 7.95
CA GLY A 251 -14.12 11.06 9.03
C GLY A 251 -14.13 9.52 8.94
N SER A 252 -12.99 8.91 8.62
CA SER A 252 -12.87 7.44 8.62
C SER A 252 -13.13 6.86 10.00
N ASP A 253 -13.78 5.69 10.05
CA ASP A 253 -14.01 4.86 11.23
C ASP A 253 -13.41 3.44 11.08
N ASP A 254 -12.88 3.12 9.90
CA ASP A 254 -12.13 1.88 9.67
C ASP A 254 -10.82 1.88 10.47
N GLN A 255 -10.64 0.88 11.32
CA GLN A 255 -9.52 0.78 12.25
C GLN A 255 -8.16 0.72 11.52
N TYR A 256 -8.06 -0.05 10.42
CA TYR A 256 -6.82 -0.13 9.67
C TYR A 256 -6.49 1.22 9.02
N CYS A 257 -7.49 1.90 8.45
CA CYS A 257 -7.31 3.22 7.87
C CYS A 257 -6.78 4.22 8.91
N LEU A 258 -7.37 4.28 10.09
CA LEU A 258 -6.93 5.17 11.18
C LEU A 258 -5.50 4.86 11.63
N MET A 259 -5.18 3.59 11.90
CA MET A 259 -3.82 3.19 12.25
C MET A 259 -2.80 3.52 11.16
N LYS A 260 -3.21 3.40 9.89
CA LYS A 260 -2.34 3.74 8.77
C LYS A 260 -2.04 5.23 8.71
N LEU A 261 -3.03 6.08 8.95
CA LEU A 261 -2.85 7.51 9.05
C LEU A 261 -1.93 7.87 10.24
N ASP A 262 -2.19 7.33 11.42
CA ASP A 262 -1.34 7.53 12.60
C ASP A 262 0.12 7.13 12.34
N SER A 263 0.34 6.02 11.61
CA SER A 263 1.69 5.56 11.26
C SER A 263 2.46 6.48 10.32
N LEU A 264 1.76 7.41 9.66
CA LEU A 264 2.32 8.41 8.75
C LEU A 264 2.53 9.78 9.41
N GLU A 265 2.09 9.97 10.66
CA GLU A 265 2.32 11.20 11.41
C GLU A 265 3.83 11.49 11.54
N GLY A 266 4.21 12.74 11.25
CA GLY A 266 5.62 13.15 11.26
C GLY A 266 6.46 12.65 10.08
N GLN A 267 5.87 11.93 9.11
CA GLN A 267 6.57 11.55 7.89
C GLN A 267 6.89 12.79 7.04
N GLU A 268 8.15 12.96 6.65
CA GLU A 268 8.60 14.12 5.87
C GLU A 268 7.80 14.28 4.56
N GLY A 269 7.21 15.45 4.38
CA GLY A 269 6.44 15.81 3.19
C GLY A 269 4.98 15.37 3.23
N ILE A 270 4.50 14.78 4.33
CA ILE A 270 3.08 14.47 4.56
C ILE A 270 2.53 15.36 5.66
N ARG A 271 1.37 15.94 5.41
CA ARG A 271 0.53 16.62 6.40
C ARG A 271 -0.83 15.94 6.41
N ILE A 272 -1.25 15.43 7.58
CA ILE A 272 -2.53 14.77 7.77
C ILE A 272 -3.51 15.75 8.40
N ILE A 273 -4.74 15.77 7.90
CA ILE A 273 -5.85 16.59 8.40
C ILE A 273 -7.03 15.67 8.62
N HIS A 274 -7.57 15.66 9.83
CA HIS A 274 -8.78 14.93 10.17
C HIS A 274 -9.98 15.89 10.20
N LYS A 275 -11.10 15.49 9.61
CA LYS A 275 -12.36 16.24 9.61
C LYS A 275 -13.55 15.31 9.68
N GLU A 276 -14.71 15.83 10.02
CA GLU A 276 -15.98 15.11 9.88
C GLU A 276 -16.25 14.77 8.41
N ASN A 277 -17.00 13.69 8.17
CA ASN A 277 -17.34 13.27 6.81
C ASN A 277 -18.31 14.27 6.17
N THR A 278 -17.84 14.94 5.12
CA THR A 278 -18.64 15.89 4.32
C THR A 278 -18.57 15.58 2.82
N GLY A 279 -17.90 14.47 2.46
CA GLY A 279 -17.77 13.99 1.10
C GLY A 279 -16.52 14.46 0.36
N VAL A 280 -16.21 13.76 -0.73
CA VAL A 280 -14.93 13.86 -1.46
C VAL A 280 -14.68 15.26 -2.03
N SER A 281 -15.72 15.99 -2.45
CA SER A 281 -15.58 17.35 -3.01
C SER A 281 -15.05 18.33 -1.97
N ASP A 282 -15.68 18.38 -0.79
CA ASP A 282 -15.23 19.24 0.30
C ASP A 282 -13.84 18.81 0.78
N THR A 283 -13.61 17.52 0.89
CA THR A 283 -12.31 16.96 1.29
C THR A 283 -11.18 17.39 0.34
N ARG A 284 -11.42 17.37 -0.98
CA ARG A 284 -10.47 17.91 -1.97
C ARG A 284 -10.30 19.42 -1.84
N ASN A 285 -11.38 20.18 -1.60
CA ASN A 285 -11.29 21.61 -1.35
C ASN A 285 -10.44 21.92 -0.12
N VAL A 286 -10.62 21.16 0.97
CA VAL A 286 -9.78 21.27 2.17
C VAL A 286 -8.32 20.96 1.83
N ALA A 287 -8.05 19.87 1.11
CA ALA A 287 -6.69 19.48 0.75
C ALA A 287 -5.97 20.56 -0.09
N VAL A 288 -6.69 21.17 -1.03
CA VAL A 288 -6.16 22.28 -1.85
C VAL A 288 -5.93 23.54 -1.02
N ARG A 289 -6.88 23.92 -0.18
CA ARG A 289 -6.80 25.14 0.65
C ARG A 289 -5.66 25.07 1.66
N GLU A 290 -5.48 23.92 2.29
CA GLU A 290 -4.47 23.70 3.31
C GLU A 290 -3.07 23.44 2.74
N GLY A 291 -2.97 23.05 1.49
CA GLY A 291 -1.71 22.93 0.76
C GLY A 291 -1.15 24.30 0.36
N LYS A 292 0.19 24.39 0.26
CA LYS A 292 0.92 25.64 -0.02
C LYS A 292 1.51 25.70 -1.44
N GLY A 293 1.38 24.61 -2.22
CA GLY A 293 1.99 24.51 -3.54
C GLY A 293 1.44 25.51 -4.56
N GLU A 294 2.31 26.01 -5.42
CA GLU A 294 1.95 26.83 -6.59
C GLU A 294 1.19 26.00 -7.64
N TYR A 295 1.46 24.70 -7.65
CA TYR A 295 0.77 23.72 -8.49
C TYR A 295 0.10 22.67 -7.60
N ILE A 296 -1.01 22.16 -8.10
CA ILE A 296 -1.84 21.19 -7.38
C ILE A 296 -2.02 19.96 -8.28
N LEU A 297 -1.83 18.78 -7.73
CA LEU A 297 -2.19 17.51 -8.34
C LEU A 297 -3.13 16.78 -7.38
N PRO A 298 -4.44 16.69 -7.66
CA PRO A 298 -5.31 15.78 -6.94
C PRO A 298 -4.85 14.35 -7.21
N LEU A 299 -4.77 13.53 -6.18
CA LEU A 299 -4.40 12.12 -6.31
C LEU A 299 -5.19 11.31 -5.28
N ASP A 300 -6.02 10.40 -5.75
CA ASP A 300 -6.78 9.54 -4.87
C ASP A 300 -5.86 8.51 -4.19
N ALA A 301 -6.20 8.09 -2.97
CA ALA A 301 -5.33 7.30 -2.09
C ALA A 301 -5.05 5.85 -2.57
N ASP A 302 -5.65 5.46 -3.69
CA ASP A 302 -5.55 4.15 -4.33
C ASP A 302 -4.93 4.18 -5.75
N ASP A 303 -4.66 5.38 -6.27
CA ASP A 303 -4.06 5.60 -7.58
C ASP A 303 -2.55 5.89 -7.50
N MET A 304 -1.86 5.81 -8.62
CA MET A 304 -0.41 6.02 -8.68
C MET A 304 0.00 6.91 -9.86
N ILE A 305 1.21 7.45 -9.79
CA ILE A 305 1.80 8.25 -10.87
C ILE A 305 3.19 7.74 -11.24
N TYR A 306 3.48 7.63 -12.53
CA TYR A 306 4.82 7.29 -13.00
C TYR A 306 5.80 8.46 -12.82
N PRO A 307 7.11 8.17 -12.65
CA PRO A 307 8.16 9.20 -12.65
C PRO A 307 8.07 10.10 -13.89
N GLY A 308 8.28 11.40 -13.68
CA GLY A 308 8.20 12.41 -14.73
C GLY A 308 6.87 13.14 -14.84
N TYR A 309 5.80 12.68 -14.18
CA TYR A 309 4.51 13.38 -14.25
C TYR A 309 4.59 14.79 -13.64
N LEU A 310 5.04 14.90 -12.38
CA LEU A 310 5.16 16.20 -11.70
C LEU A 310 6.06 17.16 -12.49
N LYS A 311 7.24 16.72 -12.87
CA LYS A 311 8.22 17.55 -13.60
C LYS A 311 7.69 18.04 -14.95
N THR A 312 7.03 17.16 -15.70
CA THR A 312 6.47 17.53 -17.01
C THR A 312 5.31 18.49 -16.87
N GLY A 313 4.39 18.25 -15.92
CA GLY A 313 3.25 19.11 -15.65
C GLY A 313 3.69 20.53 -15.25
N VAL A 314 4.59 20.64 -14.26
CA VAL A 314 5.13 21.93 -13.81
C VAL A 314 5.81 22.67 -14.97
N ASN A 315 6.62 22.00 -15.77
CA ASN A 315 7.31 22.65 -16.91
C ASN A 315 6.33 23.17 -17.97
N ILE A 316 5.21 22.48 -18.20
CA ILE A 316 4.18 22.92 -19.15
C ILE A 316 3.50 24.18 -18.64
N ILE A 317 3.00 24.20 -17.40
CA ILE A 317 2.29 25.36 -16.83
C ILE A 317 3.24 26.54 -16.67
N LYS A 318 4.48 26.32 -16.20
CA LYS A 318 5.49 27.39 -16.07
C LYS A 318 5.82 28.08 -17.40
N LYS A 319 5.80 27.35 -18.53
CA LYS A 319 6.02 27.93 -19.86
C LYS A 319 4.82 28.73 -20.37
N ASN A 320 3.61 28.36 -19.99
CA ASN A 320 2.39 29.04 -20.33
C ASN A 320 1.37 28.96 -19.17
N PRO A 321 1.27 29.99 -18.31
CA PRO A 321 0.38 30.02 -17.16
C PRO A 321 -1.12 29.90 -17.49
N LYS A 322 -1.51 30.11 -18.74
CA LYS A 322 -2.90 29.88 -19.20
C LYS A 322 -3.24 28.39 -19.33
N ILE A 323 -2.25 27.50 -19.19
CA ILE A 323 -2.51 26.06 -19.22
C ILE A 323 -2.89 25.56 -17.84
N SER A 324 -4.15 25.15 -17.70
CA SER A 324 -4.74 24.42 -16.59
C SER A 324 -6.07 23.82 -17.06
N PRO A 325 -6.28 22.47 -16.97
CA PRO A 325 -5.38 21.47 -16.42
C PRO A 325 -4.33 20.90 -17.40
N VAL A 326 -3.27 20.30 -16.83
CA VAL A 326 -2.37 19.40 -17.55
C VAL A 326 -2.73 17.96 -17.20
N TYR A 327 -3.07 17.15 -18.19
CA TYR A 327 -3.50 15.76 -18.03
C TYR A 327 -2.68 14.81 -18.92
N CYS A 328 -2.75 13.52 -18.64
CA CYS A 328 -2.00 12.51 -19.41
C CYS A 328 -2.89 11.32 -19.77
N ASP A 329 -2.34 10.41 -20.58
CA ASP A 329 -2.96 9.11 -20.84
C ASP A 329 -3.01 8.29 -19.55
N THR A 330 -4.03 7.43 -19.43
CA THR A 330 -4.28 6.62 -18.23
C THR A 330 -3.86 5.18 -18.47
N VAL A 331 -3.07 4.65 -17.56
CA VAL A 331 -2.78 3.20 -17.50
C VAL A 331 -3.76 2.58 -16.53
N HIS A 332 -4.58 1.67 -17.00
CA HIS A 332 -5.53 0.91 -16.18
C HIS A 332 -4.86 -0.36 -15.67
N VAL A 333 -5.01 -0.66 -14.38
CA VAL A 333 -4.52 -1.88 -13.71
C VAL A 333 -5.62 -2.45 -12.80
N GLY A 334 -5.52 -3.73 -12.49
CA GLY A 334 -6.54 -4.46 -11.76
C GLY A 334 -7.45 -5.25 -12.70
N GLU A 335 -8.78 -5.21 -12.48
CA GLU A 335 -9.76 -5.92 -13.31
C GLU A 335 -9.74 -5.49 -14.79
N MET A 336 -9.56 -4.21 -15.03
CA MET A 336 -9.35 -3.68 -16.38
C MET A 336 -7.88 -3.29 -16.56
N GLN A 337 -7.29 -3.68 -17.67
CA GLN A 337 -5.88 -3.42 -17.95
C GLN A 337 -5.72 -2.77 -19.31
N GLY A 338 -4.71 -1.92 -19.43
CA GLY A 338 -4.32 -1.32 -20.71
C GLY A 338 -4.05 0.18 -20.64
N LEU A 339 -3.65 0.73 -21.78
CA LEU A 339 -3.40 2.15 -21.95
C LEU A 339 -4.60 2.82 -22.64
N GLU A 340 -5.26 3.73 -21.94
CA GLU A 340 -6.27 4.61 -22.51
C GLU A 340 -5.64 5.92 -22.96
N LYS A 341 -5.62 6.17 -24.27
CA LYS A 341 -5.18 7.44 -24.85
C LYS A 341 -6.29 8.48 -24.71
N ARG A 342 -6.01 9.58 -24.00
CA ARG A 342 -6.95 10.68 -23.84
C ARG A 342 -6.99 11.56 -25.11
N PRO A 343 -8.14 12.15 -25.44
CA PRO A 343 -8.22 13.11 -26.55
C PRO A 343 -7.34 14.34 -26.33
N GLU A 344 -6.94 15.01 -27.41
CA GLU A 344 -6.40 16.38 -27.31
C GLU A 344 -7.49 17.32 -26.82
N TRP A 345 -7.07 18.36 -26.12
CA TRP A 345 -7.98 19.32 -25.54
C TRP A 345 -8.68 20.18 -26.60
N SER A 346 -9.99 20.32 -26.51
CA SER A 346 -10.78 21.39 -27.12
C SER A 346 -11.99 21.74 -26.24
N LYS A 347 -12.48 22.95 -26.32
CA LYS A 347 -13.69 23.41 -25.60
C LYS A 347 -14.91 22.58 -25.98
N GLU A 348 -15.10 22.37 -27.28
CA GLU A 348 -16.21 21.61 -27.86
C GLU A 348 -16.20 20.18 -27.32
N ARG A 349 -15.02 19.56 -27.28
CA ARG A 349 -14.87 18.18 -26.78
C ARG A 349 -15.15 18.09 -25.27
N LEU A 350 -14.70 19.10 -24.50
CA LEU A 350 -14.94 19.12 -23.06
C LEU A 350 -16.44 19.25 -22.75
N LEU A 351 -17.17 20.07 -23.51
CA LEU A 351 -18.62 20.23 -23.33
C LEU A 351 -19.44 19.01 -23.80
N GLN A 352 -18.88 18.09 -24.57
CA GLN A 352 -19.51 16.82 -24.94
C GLN A 352 -19.45 15.76 -23.83
N GLY A 353 -18.61 15.93 -22.83
CA GLY A 353 -18.49 15.01 -21.68
C GLY A 353 -17.07 14.92 -21.11
N PRO A 354 -16.93 14.23 -19.97
CA PRO A 354 -15.65 14.10 -19.27
C PRO A 354 -14.65 13.26 -20.08
N PHE A 355 -13.43 13.72 -20.21
CA PHE A 355 -12.30 12.98 -20.75
C PHE A 355 -10.98 13.28 -20.01
N ILE A 356 -10.98 14.29 -19.15
CA ILE A 356 -9.84 14.67 -18.31
C ILE A 356 -10.07 14.05 -16.92
N VAL A 357 -9.11 13.25 -16.47
CA VAL A 357 -9.19 12.56 -15.18
C VAL A 357 -8.99 13.52 -14.01
N ASN A 358 -9.50 13.16 -12.83
CA ASN A 358 -9.30 13.95 -11.62
C ASN A 358 -7.83 14.25 -11.34
N SER A 359 -6.95 13.24 -11.47
CA SER A 359 -5.51 13.36 -11.21
C SER A 359 -4.78 14.12 -12.33
N SER A 360 -5.26 15.34 -12.60
CA SER A 360 -4.68 16.28 -13.56
C SER A 360 -4.14 17.52 -12.84
N MET A 361 -2.94 17.97 -13.24
CA MET A 361 -2.25 19.09 -12.57
C MET A 361 -2.79 20.43 -13.02
N TYR A 362 -2.97 21.36 -12.10
CA TYR A 362 -3.35 22.75 -12.36
C TYR A 362 -2.59 23.73 -11.47
N SER A 363 -2.60 25.01 -11.86
CA SER A 363 -2.01 26.07 -11.05
C SER A 363 -2.95 26.50 -9.93
N ARG A 364 -2.39 26.93 -8.81
CA ARG A 364 -3.16 27.55 -7.72
C ARG A 364 -3.86 28.82 -8.19
N GLU A 365 -3.27 29.57 -9.11
CA GLU A 365 -3.90 30.71 -9.75
C GLU A 365 -5.22 30.31 -10.42
N ALA A 366 -5.20 29.24 -11.24
CA ALA A 366 -6.42 28.74 -11.89
C ALA A 366 -7.48 28.31 -10.89
N TYR A 367 -7.09 27.62 -9.81
CA TYR A 367 -8.03 27.24 -8.76
C TYR A 367 -8.65 28.43 -8.03
N ASN A 368 -7.87 29.46 -7.76
CA ASN A 368 -8.35 30.67 -7.05
C ASN A 368 -9.30 31.52 -7.89
N THR A 369 -9.41 31.31 -9.21
CA THR A 369 -10.35 32.02 -10.11
C THR A 369 -11.70 31.31 -10.25
N ILE A 370 -11.87 30.14 -9.64
CA ILE A 370 -13.07 29.30 -9.76
C ILE A 370 -13.68 29.01 -8.38
N GLU A 371 -14.86 28.39 -8.36
CA GLU A 371 -15.58 28.06 -7.13
C GLU A 371 -14.99 26.87 -6.39
N GLY A 372 -14.06 26.12 -7.04
CA GLY A 372 -13.51 24.87 -6.53
C GLY A 372 -14.39 23.66 -6.84
N TYR A 373 -14.17 22.55 -6.13
CA TYR A 373 -15.00 21.34 -6.26
C TYR A 373 -16.41 21.62 -5.70
N ASN A 374 -17.42 21.35 -6.52
CA ASN A 374 -18.81 21.55 -6.11
C ASN A 374 -19.25 20.46 -5.12
N THR A 375 -19.60 20.87 -3.90
CA THR A 375 -20.00 19.97 -2.81
C THR A 375 -21.42 19.42 -2.94
N GLU A 376 -22.26 20.00 -3.80
CA GLU A 376 -23.63 19.55 -4.03
C GLU A 376 -23.71 18.44 -5.07
N MET A 377 -22.67 18.27 -5.89
CA MET A 377 -22.64 17.23 -6.93
C MET A 377 -22.28 15.85 -6.35
N LYS A 378 -23.04 14.84 -6.76
CA LYS A 378 -22.82 13.43 -6.35
C LYS A 378 -21.93 12.62 -7.31
N GLY A 379 -21.20 13.29 -8.21
CA GLY A 379 -20.31 12.67 -9.18
C GLY A 379 -19.83 13.71 -10.20
N TRP A 380 -18.82 13.33 -11.01
CA TRP A 380 -18.23 14.18 -12.05
C TRP A 380 -17.77 15.57 -11.56
N VAL A 381 -17.38 15.64 -10.31
CA VAL A 381 -16.94 16.90 -9.65
C VAL A 381 -15.64 17.43 -10.26
N ASP A 382 -14.81 16.54 -10.77
CA ASP A 382 -13.62 16.87 -11.56
C ASP A 382 -13.98 17.43 -12.94
N TYR A 383 -15.02 16.88 -13.59
CA TYR A 383 -15.51 17.41 -14.85
C TYR A 383 -16.05 18.84 -14.71
N ASP A 384 -16.87 19.11 -13.68
CA ASP A 384 -17.32 20.48 -13.39
C ASP A 384 -16.13 21.42 -13.14
N LEU A 385 -15.12 20.96 -12.39
CA LEU A 385 -13.90 21.74 -12.13
C LEU A 385 -13.18 22.13 -13.42
N TRP A 386 -13.05 21.20 -14.38
CA TRP A 386 -12.40 21.51 -15.66
C TRP A 386 -13.22 22.47 -16.54
N VAL A 387 -14.54 22.37 -16.50
CA VAL A 387 -15.42 23.29 -17.18
C VAL A 387 -15.36 24.69 -16.55
N GLN A 388 -15.28 24.79 -15.21
CA GLN A 388 -15.06 26.08 -14.54
C GLN A 388 -13.74 26.73 -14.96
N MET A 389 -12.63 25.97 -15.03
CA MET A 389 -11.33 26.50 -15.50
C MET A 389 -11.39 26.96 -16.95
N MET A 390 -12.10 26.21 -17.81
CA MET A 390 -12.34 26.62 -19.20
C MET A 390 -13.13 27.94 -19.26
N ASP A 391 -14.17 28.11 -18.46
CA ASP A 391 -14.98 29.33 -18.38
C ASP A 391 -14.16 30.53 -17.89
N ALA A 392 -13.21 30.30 -16.98
CA ALA A 392 -12.23 31.29 -16.53
C ALA A 392 -11.10 31.58 -17.54
N GLY A 393 -11.13 30.98 -18.74
CA GLY A 393 -10.20 31.26 -19.84
C GLY A 393 -8.92 30.41 -19.82
N PHE A 394 -8.84 29.37 -19.00
CA PHE A 394 -7.74 28.43 -19.04
C PHE A 394 -7.93 27.36 -20.14
N ILE A 395 -6.83 26.77 -20.58
CA ILE A 395 -6.81 25.75 -21.64
C ILE A 395 -6.14 24.49 -21.14
N GLY A 396 -6.73 23.33 -21.42
CA GLY A 396 -6.14 22.05 -21.06
C GLY A 396 -4.97 21.68 -21.96
N LYS A 397 -4.01 20.88 -21.43
CA LYS A 397 -2.90 20.36 -22.21
C LYS A 397 -2.66 18.89 -21.91
N ARG A 398 -2.68 18.06 -22.96
CA ARG A 398 -2.37 16.64 -22.85
C ARG A 398 -0.87 16.39 -22.87
N ILE A 399 -0.41 15.49 -22.03
CA ILE A 399 0.88 14.79 -22.12
C ILE A 399 0.61 13.45 -22.80
N PRO A 400 1.11 13.18 -24.03
CA PRO A 400 0.81 11.93 -24.76
C PRO A 400 1.65 10.75 -24.24
N LYS A 401 1.53 10.46 -22.95
CA LYS A 401 2.20 9.37 -22.24
C LYS A 401 1.29 8.88 -21.11
N GLY A 402 1.29 7.57 -20.84
CA GLY A 402 0.62 6.97 -19.70
C GLY A 402 1.40 7.25 -18.41
N LEU A 403 1.13 8.37 -17.76
CA LEU A 403 1.81 8.77 -16.52
C LEU A 403 0.93 8.69 -15.27
N PHE A 404 -0.36 8.46 -15.44
CA PHE A 404 -1.33 8.21 -14.39
C PHE A 404 -1.78 6.76 -14.43
N ILE A 405 -1.79 6.09 -13.28
CA ILE A 405 -2.21 4.69 -13.12
C ILE A 405 -3.50 4.70 -12.32
N TYR A 406 -4.58 4.29 -12.97
CA TYR A 406 -5.88 4.12 -12.36
C TYR A 406 -6.08 2.66 -11.98
N PHE A 407 -6.37 2.40 -10.70
CA PHE A 407 -6.56 1.06 -10.21
C PHE A 407 -8.05 0.67 -10.18
N HIS A 408 -8.40 -0.40 -10.90
CA HIS A 408 -9.73 -0.99 -10.87
C HIS A 408 -9.79 -2.06 -9.79
N HIS A 409 -10.56 -1.78 -8.73
CA HIS A 409 -10.78 -2.74 -7.66
C HIS A 409 -11.68 -3.87 -8.13
N GLU A 410 -11.40 -5.10 -7.69
CA GLU A 410 -12.38 -6.16 -7.73
C GLU A 410 -13.65 -5.67 -7.02
N SER A 411 -14.81 -6.00 -7.56
CA SER A 411 -16.12 -5.52 -7.11
C SER A 411 -16.45 -5.94 -5.68
N GLU A 412 -15.65 -5.51 -4.70
CA GLU A 412 -16.04 -5.47 -3.30
C GLU A 412 -17.16 -4.43 -3.19
N GLY A 413 -18.36 -4.97 -3.36
CA GLY A 413 -19.60 -4.30 -3.57
C GLY A 413 -19.81 -3.02 -2.79
N LYS A 414 -20.44 -2.06 -3.46
CA LYS A 414 -21.20 -0.90 -2.97
C LYS A 414 -20.37 0.28 -2.49
N GLY A 415 -20.31 1.30 -3.33
CA GLY A 415 -20.10 2.68 -2.86
C GLY A 415 -18.97 3.47 -3.49
N SER A 416 -18.33 3.04 -4.57
CA SER A 416 -17.45 3.97 -5.29
C SER A 416 -18.28 5.07 -5.94
N VAL A 417 -17.85 6.32 -5.81
CA VAL A 417 -18.47 7.50 -6.47
C VAL A 417 -18.59 7.25 -7.98
N SER A 418 -17.69 6.47 -8.58
CA SER A 418 -17.73 6.08 -9.99
C SER A 418 -18.92 5.20 -10.35
N THR A 419 -19.40 4.34 -9.45
CA THR A 419 -20.55 3.44 -9.74
C THR A 419 -21.86 4.22 -9.72
N SER A 420 -22.07 5.10 -8.75
CA SER A 420 -23.26 5.98 -8.70
C SER A 420 -23.27 7.00 -9.84
N ALA A 421 -22.11 7.50 -10.25
CA ALA A 421 -21.99 8.43 -11.38
C ALA A 421 -22.34 7.77 -12.71
N ARG A 422 -22.02 6.48 -12.92
CA ARG A 422 -22.39 5.73 -14.14
C ARG A 422 -23.91 5.58 -14.32
N GLN A 423 -24.68 5.52 -13.22
CA GLN A 423 -26.13 5.39 -13.27
C GLN A 423 -26.84 6.69 -13.66
N ASN A 424 -26.22 7.86 -13.42
CA ASN A 424 -26.83 9.19 -13.58
C ASN A 424 -26.06 10.12 -14.55
N MET A 425 -25.33 9.55 -15.52
CA MET A 425 -24.46 10.33 -16.42
C MET A 425 -25.17 11.50 -17.14
N GLY A 426 -26.39 11.27 -17.63
CA GLY A 426 -27.14 12.31 -18.35
C GLY A 426 -27.54 13.49 -17.47
N GLU A 427 -27.95 13.24 -16.23
CA GLU A 427 -28.31 14.27 -15.26
C GLU A 427 -27.07 15.05 -14.80
N LEU A 428 -25.98 14.36 -14.50
CA LEU A 428 -24.72 15.00 -14.12
C LEU A 428 -24.19 15.90 -15.24
N HIS A 429 -24.22 15.42 -16.50
CA HIS A 429 -23.81 16.21 -17.65
C HIS A 429 -24.67 17.48 -17.81
N LYS A 430 -25.99 17.33 -17.72
CA LYS A 430 -26.92 18.45 -17.76
C LYS A 430 -26.61 19.47 -16.65
N THR A 431 -26.40 19.01 -15.43
CA THR A 431 -26.05 19.89 -14.30
C THR A 431 -24.79 20.72 -14.58
N VAL A 432 -23.73 20.09 -15.12
CA VAL A 432 -22.49 20.82 -15.47
C VAL A 432 -22.75 21.86 -16.58
N LEU A 433 -23.52 21.49 -17.63
CA LEU A 433 -23.85 22.43 -18.72
C LEU A 433 -24.72 23.57 -18.26
N ASP A 434 -25.71 23.33 -17.38
CA ASP A 434 -26.54 24.39 -16.81
C ASP A 434 -25.72 25.39 -15.98
N ARG A 435 -24.75 24.89 -15.19
CA ARG A 435 -23.78 25.73 -14.46
C ARG A 435 -22.89 26.53 -15.40
N HIS A 436 -22.37 25.91 -16.46
CA HIS A 436 -21.60 26.57 -17.51
C HIS A 436 -22.38 27.72 -18.13
N ASN A 437 -23.62 27.48 -18.56
CA ASN A 437 -24.46 28.48 -19.18
C ASN A 437 -24.78 29.65 -18.22
N ASN A 438 -24.98 29.35 -16.95
CA ASN A 438 -25.26 30.41 -15.93
C ASN A 438 -24.01 31.27 -15.66
N ARG A 439 -22.78 30.69 -15.63
CA ARG A 439 -21.55 31.47 -15.52
C ARG A 439 -21.34 32.38 -16.71
N ASN A 440 -21.59 31.90 -17.92
CA ASN A 440 -21.44 32.71 -19.14
C ASN A 440 -22.47 33.86 -19.25
N LYS A 441 -23.67 33.69 -18.75
CA LYS A 441 -24.67 34.79 -18.67
C LYS A 441 -24.18 35.89 -17.74
N LYS A 442 -23.69 35.56 -16.53
CA LYS A 442 -23.18 36.53 -15.56
C LYS A 442 -21.95 37.30 -16.03
N ASN A 443 -21.16 36.73 -16.95
CA ASN A 443 -19.96 37.37 -17.49
C ASN A 443 -20.26 38.27 -18.67
N ASN A 444 -21.48 38.23 -19.24
CA ASN A 444 -21.95 39.06 -20.35
C ASN A 444 -22.88 40.21 -19.90
N ASP A 445 -23.35 40.20 -18.64
CA ASP A 445 -24.06 41.29 -17.99
C ASP A 445 -23.07 42.14 -17.17
#